data_9eb0bb3516a3a606bd731321829130f7
#
_entry.id   9eb0bb3516a3a606bd731321829130f7
#
_cell.length_a   1.000
_cell.length_b   1.000
_cell.length_c   1.000
_cell.angle_alpha   90.00
_cell.angle_beta   90.00
_cell.angle_gamma   90.00
#
_symmetry.space_group_name_H-M   'P 1'
#
loop_
_entity.id
_entity.type
_entity.pdbx_description
1 polymer ?
#
loop_
_entity_poly.entity_id
_entity_poly.type
_entity_poly.pdbx_seq_one_letter_code
_entity_poly.pdbx_strand_id
1 'polypeptide(L)'
;AGIRIRPVPGASAATAALSVCGLPTDAFIFLGFPPRKPQRLDPYLASLQREPRTLIWYESPRRLKALLGALQAILGDRPAVIGREMTKRYEEFLRGPLSQLVADLQTREDIKGEITLLVAGCAPSSKISRDDLRAIIRRQLAENPQPPSALARELAAQFNLPRSRVYDLI
;
A
#
# COMPACT_ATOMS: atom_id res chain seq x y z
N ALA A 1 -31.86 25.91 6.16
CA ALA A 1 -31.52 26.93 5.17
C ALA A 1 -31.30 26.22 3.82
N GLY A 2 -32.13 26.54 2.81
CA GLY A 2 -32.09 25.91 1.47
C GLY A 2 -30.92 26.38 0.59
N ILE A 3 -29.67 26.32 1.10
CA ILE A 3 -28.48 26.71 0.35
C ILE A 3 -28.17 25.66 -0.69
N ARG A 4 -28.12 26.06 -1.97
CA ARG A 4 -27.77 25.18 -3.08
C ARG A 4 -26.25 25.06 -3.17
N ILE A 5 -25.71 23.83 -3.00
CA ILE A 5 -24.29 23.54 -3.13
C ILE A 5 -24.00 23.04 -4.54
N ARG A 6 -22.98 23.63 -5.21
CA ARG A 6 -22.50 23.19 -6.52
C ARG A 6 -21.01 22.81 -6.40
N PRO A 7 -20.61 21.58 -6.74
CA PRO A 7 -19.20 21.21 -6.75
C PRO A 7 -18.49 21.85 -7.97
N VAL A 8 -17.27 22.31 -7.75
CA VAL A 8 -16.37 22.76 -8.83
C VAL A 8 -15.17 21.83 -8.84
N PRO A 9 -14.95 21.02 -9.88
CA PRO A 9 -13.77 20.16 -10.01
C PRO A 9 -12.50 21.01 -9.99
N GLY A 10 -11.48 20.54 -9.27
CA GLY A 10 -10.23 21.28 -9.14
C GLY A 10 -9.03 20.36 -9.05
N ALA A 11 -7.84 20.97 -9.02
CA ALA A 11 -6.57 20.27 -8.86
C ALA A 11 -6.48 19.58 -7.49
N SER A 12 -5.93 18.37 -7.48
CA SER A 12 -5.63 17.62 -6.25
C SER A 12 -4.25 17.00 -6.34
N ALA A 13 -3.39 17.27 -5.38
CA ALA A 13 -2.04 16.70 -5.35
C ALA A 13 -2.05 15.17 -5.25
N ALA A 14 -3.04 14.57 -4.59
CA ALA A 14 -3.18 13.12 -4.50
C ALA A 14 -3.43 12.49 -5.88
N THR A 15 -4.40 13.00 -6.63
CA THR A 15 -4.72 12.48 -7.98
C THR A 15 -3.65 12.83 -9.01
N ALA A 16 -3.03 14.01 -8.91
CA ALA A 16 -1.91 14.39 -9.76
C ALA A 16 -0.70 13.45 -9.54
N ALA A 17 -0.35 13.17 -8.30
CA ALA A 17 0.70 12.21 -7.99
C ALA A 17 0.36 10.79 -8.48
N LEU A 18 -0.88 10.35 -8.29
CA LEU A 18 -1.36 9.02 -8.68
C LEU A 18 -1.25 8.82 -10.21
N SER A 19 -1.56 9.85 -11.01
CA SER A 19 -1.53 9.77 -12.48
C SER A 19 -0.12 9.53 -13.07
N VAL A 20 0.95 9.82 -12.32
CA VAL A 20 2.35 9.72 -12.76
C VAL A 20 3.20 8.78 -11.92
N CYS A 21 2.63 8.13 -10.90
CA CYS A 21 3.40 7.35 -9.93
C CYS A 21 3.94 6.02 -10.49
N GLY A 22 3.26 5.40 -11.45
CA GLY A 22 3.61 4.06 -11.93
C GLY A 22 3.24 2.92 -10.97
N LEU A 23 2.49 3.19 -9.91
CA LEU A 23 1.88 2.19 -9.03
C LEU A 23 0.49 1.82 -9.53
N PRO A 24 -0.13 0.71 -9.05
CA PRO A 24 -1.53 0.38 -9.36
C PRO A 24 -2.47 1.52 -9.01
N THR A 25 -3.34 1.90 -9.96
CA THR A 25 -4.26 3.06 -9.82
C THR A 25 -5.73 2.69 -9.86
N ASP A 26 -6.05 1.43 -10.10
CA ASP A 26 -7.40 0.87 -10.14
C ASP A 26 -8.16 1.05 -8.82
N ALA A 27 -7.43 1.00 -7.70
CA ALA A 27 -7.95 1.31 -6.38
C ALA A 27 -6.87 1.95 -5.50
N PHE A 28 -7.22 3.02 -4.80
CA PHE A 28 -6.31 3.70 -3.89
C PHE A 28 -7.04 4.21 -2.64
N ILE A 29 -6.28 4.54 -1.61
CA ILE A 29 -6.78 5.18 -0.39
C ILE A 29 -6.00 6.47 -0.16
N PHE A 30 -6.70 7.59 -0.09
CA PHE A 30 -6.13 8.84 0.40
C PHE A 30 -6.32 8.94 1.92
N LEU A 31 -5.21 9.00 2.64
CA LEU A 31 -5.13 8.89 4.09
C LEU A 31 -4.81 10.23 4.78
N GLY A 32 -4.65 11.31 4.01
CA GLY A 32 -4.31 12.62 4.55
C GLY A 32 -2.93 12.64 5.23
N PHE A 33 -2.83 13.22 6.41
CA PHE A 33 -1.59 13.27 7.18
C PHE A 33 -1.56 12.17 8.24
N PRO A 34 -0.48 11.37 8.32
CA PRO A 34 -0.37 10.33 9.33
C PRO A 34 -0.23 10.93 10.75
N PRO A 35 -0.55 10.15 11.78
CA PRO A 35 -0.40 10.57 13.16
C PRO A 35 1.02 11.07 13.47
N ARG A 36 1.11 12.14 14.30
CA ARG A 36 2.41 12.72 14.64
C ARG A 36 3.16 11.97 15.73
N LYS A 37 2.42 11.39 16.69
CA LYS A 37 3.00 10.71 17.85
C LYS A 37 3.34 9.25 17.48
N PRO A 38 4.58 8.76 17.73
CA PRO A 38 4.97 7.38 17.42
C PRO A 38 4.00 6.34 17.98
N GLN A 39 3.54 6.50 19.22
CA GLN A 39 2.60 5.59 19.87
C GLN A 39 1.24 5.45 19.14
N ARG A 40 0.90 6.40 18.28
CA ARG A 40 -0.30 6.35 17.42
C ARG A 40 0.05 5.98 15.97
N LEU A 41 1.26 6.31 15.52
CA LEU A 41 1.71 6.03 14.15
C LEU A 41 1.86 4.53 13.92
N ASP A 42 2.55 3.82 14.81
CA ASP A 42 2.84 2.40 14.64
C ASP A 42 1.57 1.53 14.54
N PRO A 43 0.59 1.61 15.47
CA PRO A 43 -0.65 0.85 15.32
C PRO A 43 -1.47 1.28 14.10
N TYR A 44 -1.43 2.57 13.73
CA TYR A 44 -2.07 3.05 12.50
C TYR A 44 -1.44 2.41 11.26
N LEU A 45 -0.11 2.38 11.14
CA LEU A 45 0.58 1.74 10.01
C LEU A 45 0.36 0.22 10.02
N ALA A 46 0.36 -0.42 11.20
CA ALA A 46 0.08 -1.85 11.32
C ALA A 46 -1.32 -2.21 10.80
N SER A 47 -2.33 -1.35 10.99
CA SER A 47 -3.67 -1.57 10.44
C SER A 47 -3.71 -1.58 8.90
N LEU A 48 -2.72 -0.97 8.25
CA LEU A 48 -2.58 -0.89 6.79
C LEU A 48 -1.68 -2.00 6.21
N GLN A 49 -1.13 -2.87 7.05
CA GLN A 49 -0.16 -3.89 6.62
C GLN A 49 -0.72 -4.85 5.56
N ARG A 50 -2.01 -5.14 5.59
CA ARG A 50 -2.69 -6.01 4.62
C ARG A 50 -3.51 -5.27 3.58
N GLU A 51 -3.41 -3.95 3.52
CA GLU A 51 -4.16 -3.15 2.54
C GLU A 51 -3.59 -3.38 1.13
N PRO A 52 -4.40 -3.89 0.17
CA PRO A 52 -3.92 -4.20 -1.18
C PRO A 52 -3.91 -2.98 -2.11
N ARG A 53 -4.62 -1.90 -1.76
CA ARG A 53 -4.74 -0.70 -2.59
C ARG A 53 -3.54 0.21 -2.42
N THR A 54 -3.25 1.04 -3.41
CA THR A 54 -2.23 2.09 -3.31
C THR A 54 -2.61 3.09 -2.21
N LEU A 55 -1.66 3.35 -1.32
CA LEU A 55 -1.80 4.22 -0.16
C LEU A 55 -1.20 5.58 -0.47
N ILE A 56 -1.91 6.67 -0.15
CA ILE A 56 -1.47 8.03 -0.43
C ILE A 56 -1.54 8.87 0.84
N TRP A 57 -0.43 9.55 1.17
CA TRP A 57 -0.35 10.51 2.27
C TRP A 57 0.19 11.86 1.82
N TYR A 58 -0.20 12.89 2.53
CA TYR A 58 0.56 14.14 2.58
C TYR A 58 1.49 14.11 3.79
N GLU A 59 2.66 14.68 3.63
CA GLU A 59 3.60 14.77 4.74
C GLU A 59 4.48 16.03 4.65
N SER A 60 4.99 16.46 5.77
CA SER A 60 5.96 17.53 5.83
C SER A 60 7.39 17.01 5.57
N PRO A 61 8.25 17.82 4.94
CA PRO A 61 9.63 17.42 4.69
C PRO A 61 10.39 16.97 5.94
N ARG A 62 10.16 17.65 7.06
CA ARG A 62 10.81 17.37 8.35
C ARG A 62 10.48 15.97 8.90
N ARG A 63 9.31 15.45 8.58
CA ARG A 63 8.83 14.15 9.09
C ARG A 63 9.01 13.01 8.08
N LEU A 64 9.30 13.34 6.83
CA LEU A 64 9.36 12.37 5.74
C LEU A 64 10.34 11.22 6.04
N LYS A 65 11.57 11.53 6.47
CA LYS A 65 12.59 10.49 6.78
C LYS A 65 12.11 9.52 7.86
N ALA A 66 11.54 10.04 8.94
CA ALA A 66 11.03 9.21 10.03
C ALA A 66 9.82 8.37 9.58
N LEU A 67 8.92 8.95 8.79
CA LEU A 67 7.77 8.23 8.25
C LEU A 67 8.20 7.09 7.32
N LEU A 68 9.15 7.32 6.42
CA LEU A 68 9.65 6.27 5.50
C LEU A 68 10.29 5.12 6.27
N GLY A 69 11.08 5.41 7.31
CA GLY A 69 11.64 4.37 8.17
C GLY A 69 10.56 3.53 8.87
N ALA A 70 9.52 4.17 9.42
CA ALA A 70 8.40 3.48 10.05
C ALA A 70 7.59 2.66 9.02
N LEU A 71 7.35 3.19 7.83
CA LEU A 71 6.67 2.48 6.74
C LEU A 71 7.45 1.24 6.32
N GLN A 72 8.76 1.36 6.12
CA GLN A 72 9.63 0.22 5.77
C GLN A 72 9.61 -0.86 6.86
N ALA A 73 9.72 -0.47 8.12
CA ALA A 73 9.73 -1.40 9.24
C ALA A 73 8.41 -2.16 9.41
N ILE A 74 7.26 -1.48 9.21
CA ILE A 74 5.95 -2.04 9.48
C ILE A 74 5.31 -2.66 8.24
N LEU A 75 5.36 -1.98 7.08
CA LEU A 75 4.73 -2.45 5.84
C LEU A 75 5.65 -3.34 5.01
N GLY A 76 6.96 -3.40 5.33
CA GLY A 76 7.97 -4.06 4.51
C GLY A 76 8.48 -3.17 3.37
N ASP A 77 9.36 -3.73 2.54
CA ASP A 77 10.03 -2.99 1.47
C ASP A 77 9.16 -2.88 0.21
N ARG A 78 8.10 -2.08 0.29
CA ARG A 78 7.16 -1.86 -0.81
C ARG A 78 7.65 -0.81 -1.80
N PRO A 79 7.29 -0.91 -3.08
CA PRO A 79 7.46 0.18 -4.04
C PRO A 79 6.77 1.45 -3.55
N ALA A 80 7.45 2.58 -3.64
CA ALA A 80 6.91 3.86 -3.21
C ALA A 80 7.34 5.00 -4.15
N VAL A 81 6.62 6.09 -4.08
CA VAL A 81 6.87 7.31 -4.86
C VAL A 81 6.71 8.52 -3.96
N ILE A 82 7.66 9.42 -4.03
CA ILE A 82 7.61 10.71 -3.38
C ILE A 82 7.45 11.78 -4.47
N GLY A 83 6.32 12.45 -4.52
CA GLY A 83 6.13 13.67 -5.29
C GLY A 83 6.42 14.88 -4.41
N ARG A 84 7.41 15.66 -4.77
CA ARG A 84 7.82 16.86 -4.05
C ARG A 84 7.60 18.10 -4.91
N GLU A 85 7.03 19.15 -4.33
CA GLU A 85 6.82 20.46 -4.98
C GLU A 85 6.15 20.33 -6.36
N MET A 86 5.20 19.40 -6.50
CA MET A 86 4.50 19.15 -7.77
C MET A 86 3.87 20.42 -8.31
N THR A 87 3.97 20.60 -9.64
CA THR A 87 3.52 21.80 -10.39
C THR A 87 4.28 23.09 -10.06
N LYS A 88 5.36 23.02 -9.28
CA LYS A 88 6.19 24.16 -8.92
C LYS A 88 7.59 24.07 -9.55
N ARG A 89 8.40 25.12 -9.42
CA ARG A 89 9.75 25.23 -10.02
C ARG A 89 10.69 24.07 -9.64
N TYR A 90 10.54 23.52 -8.44
CA TYR A 90 11.41 22.47 -7.90
C TYR A 90 10.70 21.13 -7.80
N GLU A 91 9.82 20.86 -8.77
CA GLU A 91 9.14 19.57 -8.86
C GLU A 91 10.15 18.42 -8.98
N GLU A 92 9.94 17.41 -8.16
CA GLU A 92 10.77 16.21 -8.16
C GLU A 92 9.94 14.98 -7.84
N PHE A 93 10.23 13.87 -8.54
CA PHE A 93 9.68 12.57 -8.24
C PHE A 93 10.79 11.56 -7.96
N LEU A 94 10.79 11.00 -6.75
CA LEU A 94 11.66 9.88 -6.37
C LEU A 94 10.83 8.59 -6.39
N ARG A 95 11.37 7.54 -7.01
CA ARG A 95 10.68 6.26 -7.17
C ARG A 95 11.61 5.12 -6.81
N GLY A 96 11.11 4.12 -6.09
CA GLY A 96 11.86 2.92 -5.72
C GLY A 96 11.22 2.18 -4.56
N PRO A 97 11.81 1.09 -4.11
CA PRO A 97 11.42 0.47 -2.85
C PRO A 97 11.68 1.42 -1.67
N LEU A 98 10.93 1.25 -0.59
CA LEU A 98 11.06 2.10 0.61
C LEU A 98 12.51 2.13 1.13
N SER A 99 13.23 1.00 1.09
CA SER A 99 14.63 0.92 1.49
C SER A 99 15.55 1.86 0.71
N GLN A 100 15.38 1.92 -0.61
CA GLN A 100 16.14 2.82 -1.46
C GLN A 100 15.80 4.28 -1.15
N LEU A 101 14.51 4.62 -1.04
CA LEU A 101 14.10 5.99 -0.74
C LEU A 101 14.59 6.45 0.64
N VAL A 102 14.63 5.57 1.62
CA VAL A 102 15.25 5.85 2.94
C VAL A 102 16.73 6.18 2.77
N ALA A 103 17.48 5.35 2.03
CA ALA A 103 18.91 5.57 1.79
C ALA A 103 19.18 6.88 1.02
N ASP A 104 18.43 7.12 -0.06
CA ASP A 104 18.56 8.34 -0.88
C ASP A 104 18.30 9.62 -0.08
N LEU A 105 17.31 9.58 0.81
CA LEU A 105 17.01 10.75 1.63
C LEU A 105 17.96 10.94 2.82
N GLN A 106 18.63 9.88 3.29
CA GLN A 106 19.63 10.02 4.35
C GLN A 106 20.79 10.93 3.93
N THR A 107 21.18 10.90 2.66
CA THR A 107 22.26 11.71 2.11
C THR A 107 21.87 13.18 1.91
N ARG A 108 20.60 13.53 1.99
CA ARG A 108 20.11 14.89 1.80
C ARG A 108 20.07 15.64 3.14
N GLU A 109 20.81 16.73 3.25
CA GLU A 109 20.83 17.52 4.49
C GLU A 109 19.49 18.21 4.77
N ASP A 110 18.89 18.81 3.75
CA ASP A 110 17.63 19.58 3.90
C ASP A 110 16.63 19.24 2.80
N ILE A 111 15.45 18.82 3.22
CA ILE A 111 14.32 18.56 2.32
C ILE A 111 13.31 19.68 2.56
N LYS A 112 12.95 20.43 1.50
CA LYS A 112 11.98 21.53 1.55
C LYS A 112 10.79 21.25 0.65
N GLY A 113 9.70 21.95 0.92
CA GLY A 113 8.50 21.95 0.08
C GLY A 113 7.39 21.03 0.58
N GLU A 114 6.43 20.78 -0.27
CA GLU A 114 5.26 19.94 0.00
C GLU A 114 5.49 18.54 -0.53
N ILE A 115 5.06 17.54 0.23
CA ILE A 115 5.29 16.14 -0.09
C ILE A 115 3.96 15.40 -0.24
N THR A 116 3.83 14.69 -1.34
CA THR A 116 2.83 13.62 -1.53
C THR A 116 3.57 12.30 -1.61
N LEU A 117 3.28 11.40 -0.68
CA LEU A 117 3.87 10.07 -0.62
C LEU A 117 2.85 9.03 -1.05
N LEU A 118 3.25 8.17 -2.00
CA LEU A 118 2.47 7.02 -2.42
C LEU A 118 3.26 5.74 -2.12
N VAL A 119 2.57 4.74 -1.60
CA VAL A 119 3.16 3.42 -1.35
C VAL A 119 2.25 2.36 -1.95
N ALA A 120 2.82 1.41 -2.66
CA ALA A 120 2.07 0.29 -3.19
C ALA A 120 1.35 -0.47 -2.08
N GLY A 121 0.17 -0.95 -2.37
CA GLY A 121 -0.56 -1.85 -1.49
C GLY A 121 0.24 -3.12 -1.17
N CYS A 122 -0.24 -3.89 -0.21
CA CYS A 122 0.26 -5.22 0.03
C CYS A 122 0.14 -6.01 -1.28
N ALA A 123 1.26 -6.51 -1.81
CA ALA A 123 1.16 -7.47 -2.89
C ALA A 123 0.26 -8.62 -2.41
N PRO A 124 -0.67 -9.11 -3.23
CA PRO A 124 -1.36 -10.35 -2.90
C PRO A 124 -0.26 -11.34 -2.52
N SER A 125 -0.37 -11.92 -1.31
CA SER A 125 0.63 -12.83 -0.75
C SER A 125 1.14 -13.71 -1.86
N SER A 126 2.44 -13.73 -2.07
CA SER A 126 3.19 -14.26 -3.21
C SER A 126 2.39 -15.42 -3.83
N LYS A 127 2.11 -15.32 -5.13
CA LYS A 127 1.30 -16.32 -5.85
C LYS A 127 1.73 -17.68 -5.36
N ILE A 128 0.97 -18.23 -4.38
CA ILE A 128 1.26 -19.57 -3.91
C ILE A 128 1.40 -20.43 -5.15
N SER A 129 2.51 -21.12 -5.28
CA SER A 129 2.72 -21.95 -6.46
C SER A 129 1.60 -23.00 -6.51
N ARG A 130 1.30 -23.51 -7.68
CA ARG A 130 0.32 -24.60 -7.82
C ARG A 130 0.71 -25.80 -6.95
N ASP A 131 1.99 -26.05 -6.83
CA ASP A 131 2.51 -27.22 -6.09
C ASP A 131 2.45 -27.00 -4.58
N ASP A 132 2.76 -25.79 -4.09
CA ASP A 132 2.60 -25.44 -2.67
C ASP A 132 1.12 -25.48 -2.27
N LEU A 133 0.23 -24.94 -3.12
CA LEU A 133 -1.20 -24.98 -2.85
C LEU A 133 -1.73 -26.42 -2.82
N ARG A 134 -1.28 -27.29 -3.72
CA ARG A 134 -1.58 -28.72 -3.70
C ARG A 134 -1.07 -29.41 -2.43
N ALA A 135 0.14 -29.07 -1.98
CA ALA A 135 0.71 -29.61 -0.76
C ALA A 135 -0.14 -29.22 0.48
N ILE A 136 -0.56 -27.96 0.55
CA ILE A 136 -1.44 -27.46 1.62
C ILE A 136 -2.81 -28.12 1.58
N ILE A 137 -3.42 -28.28 0.39
CA ILE A 137 -4.70 -28.99 0.22
C ILE A 137 -4.61 -30.42 0.73
N ARG A 138 -3.58 -31.16 0.30
CA ARG A 138 -3.38 -32.55 0.75
C ARG A 138 -3.21 -32.65 2.26
N ARG A 139 -2.41 -31.75 2.84
CA ARG A 139 -2.19 -31.70 4.29
C ARG A 139 -3.47 -31.41 5.04
N GLN A 140 -4.23 -30.41 4.63
CA GLN A 140 -5.50 -30.05 5.31
C GLN A 140 -6.57 -31.14 5.19
N LEU A 141 -6.66 -31.81 4.04
CA LEU A 141 -7.57 -32.95 3.87
C LEU A 141 -7.18 -34.15 4.74
N ALA A 142 -5.88 -34.34 4.98
CA ALA A 142 -5.40 -35.41 5.87
C ALA A 142 -5.62 -35.10 7.36
N GLU A 143 -5.41 -33.85 7.77
CA GLU A 143 -5.54 -33.40 9.15
C GLU A 143 -6.98 -33.13 9.56
N ASN A 144 -7.80 -32.61 8.64
CA ASN A 144 -9.18 -32.23 8.89
C ASN A 144 -10.06 -32.46 7.64
N PRO A 145 -10.59 -33.67 7.44
CA PRO A 145 -11.45 -33.97 6.31
C PRO A 145 -12.69 -33.07 6.29
N GLN A 146 -12.85 -32.29 5.22
CA GLN A 146 -14.00 -31.40 5.04
C GLN A 146 -14.47 -31.42 3.57
N PRO A 147 -15.71 -30.98 3.28
CA PRO A 147 -16.21 -30.94 1.91
C PRO A 147 -15.33 -30.05 1.01
N PRO A 148 -15.05 -30.46 -0.24
CA PRO A 148 -14.23 -29.68 -1.19
C PRO A 148 -14.65 -28.22 -1.32
N SER A 149 -15.95 -27.95 -1.28
CA SER A 149 -16.50 -26.61 -1.38
C SER A 149 -16.20 -25.71 -0.17
N ALA A 150 -16.08 -26.30 1.02
CA ALA A 150 -15.72 -25.59 2.25
C ALA A 150 -14.22 -25.29 2.27
N LEU A 151 -13.40 -26.28 1.97
CA LEU A 151 -11.95 -26.14 1.86
C LEU A 151 -11.55 -25.10 0.80
N ALA A 152 -12.18 -25.16 -0.39
CA ALA A 152 -11.93 -24.19 -1.44
C ALA A 152 -12.27 -22.75 -1.02
N ARG A 153 -13.35 -22.54 -0.27
CA ARG A 153 -13.74 -21.23 0.26
C ARG A 153 -12.72 -20.71 1.29
N GLU A 154 -12.30 -21.59 2.20
CA GLU A 154 -11.35 -21.26 3.26
C GLU A 154 -9.98 -20.85 2.66
N LEU A 155 -9.40 -21.70 1.81
CA LEU A 155 -8.11 -21.44 1.18
C LEU A 155 -8.14 -20.25 0.20
N ALA A 156 -9.25 -20.08 -0.54
CA ALA A 156 -9.44 -18.91 -1.40
C ALA A 156 -9.41 -17.60 -0.59
N ALA A 157 -10.06 -17.57 0.58
CA ALA A 157 -10.01 -16.42 1.48
C ALA A 157 -8.62 -16.24 2.11
N GLN A 158 -7.98 -17.34 2.57
CA GLN A 158 -6.66 -17.30 3.21
C GLN A 158 -5.58 -16.79 2.26
N PHE A 159 -5.59 -17.23 0.99
CA PHE A 159 -4.54 -16.90 0.00
C PHE A 159 -4.98 -15.82 -1.00
N ASN A 160 -6.13 -15.21 -0.80
CA ASN A 160 -6.72 -14.21 -1.72
C ASN A 160 -6.72 -14.70 -3.18
N LEU A 161 -7.22 -15.91 -3.40
CA LEU A 161 -7.31 -16.55 -4.70
C LEU A 161 -8.77 -16.68 -5.17
N PRO A 162 -9.03 -16.73 -6.49
CA PRO A 162 -10.34 -17.14 -6.99
C PRO A 162 -10.71 -18.55 -6.48
N ARG A 163 -11.92 -18.72 -5.99
CA ARG A 163 -12.40 -20.00 -5.46
C ARG A 163 -12.31 -21.13 -6.49
N SER A 164 -12.59 -20.83 -7.76
CA SER A 164 -12.45 -21.79 -8.87
C SER A 164 -11.04 -22.35 -8.96
N ARG A 165 -10.01 -21.48 -8.86
CA ARG A 165 -8.60 -21.88 -8.92
C ARG A 165 -8.20 -22.85 -7.81
N VAL A 166 -8.77 -22.72 -6.62
CA VAL A 166 -8.52 -23.63 -5.50
C VAL A 166 -9.28 -24.92 -5.72
N TYR A 167 -10.56 -24.82 -6.12
CA TYR A 167 -11.43 -25.96 -6.35
C TYR A 167 -10.88 -26.91 -7.43
N ASP A 168 -10.27 -26.37 -8.49
CA ASP A 168 -9.64 -27.16 -9.58
C ASP A 168 -8.40 -27.95 -9.14
N LEU A 169 -7.91 -27.74 -7.91
CA LEU A 169 -6.73 -28.41 -7.35
C LEU A 169 -7.05 -29.42 -6.23
N ILE A 170 -8.30 -29.44 -5.76
CA ILE A 170 -8.82 -30.40 -4.78
C ILE A 170 -9.20 -31.69 -5.45
#